data_d5e52417116400536c9e3bbdf4be200c
#
_entry.id   d5e52417116400536c9e3bbdf4be200c
#
_cell.length_a   1.000
_cell.length_b   1.000
_cell.length_c   1.000
_cell.angle_alpha   90.00
_cell.angle_beta   90.00
_cell.angle_gamma   90.00
#
_symmetry.space_group_name_H-M   'P 1'
#
loop_
_entity.id
_entity.type
_entity.pdbx_description
1 polymer ?
#
loop_
_entity_poly.entity_id
_entity_poly.type
_entity_poly.pdbx_seq_one_letter_code
_entity_poly.pdbx_strand_id
1 'polypeptide(L)'
;TLEKKCLFSKKVEIKAYCFQTVIDFVQNYLKTILTDMNLELVEVEMNVQDGRIKANLNTDHNPILIGKGGAILRAINVIVKNAVLNTFKKRYEVDVDINNYKASRYEKVEKMAIRFARNVQRSHVDMKLDPLPADERKVMHQAISQMNYVRTQSVGEGKNRCLTIIYDENKKV
;
A
#
# COMPACT_ATOMS: atom_id res chain seq x y z
N THR A 1 -12.51 -16.99 27.32
CA THR A 1 -13.75 -16.25 27.62
C THR A 1 -13.83 -16.03 29.13
N LEU A 2 -13.84 -14.77 29.56
CA LEU A 2 -13.99 -14.42 30.99
C LEU A 2 -15.43 -13.89 31.19
N GLU A 3 -16.22 -14.61 31.97
CA GLU A 3 -17.54 -14.15 32.36
C GLU A 3 -17.46 -13.36 33.69
N LYS A 4 -17.87 -12.11 33.68
CA LYS A 4 -18.03 -11.29 34.86
C LYS A 4 -19.53 -11.09 35.12
N LYS A 5 -20.10 -11.66 36.16
CA LYS A 5 -21.49 -11.40 36.61
C LYS A 5 -21.53 -10.04 37.30
N CYS A 6 -22.26 -9.10 36.73
CA CYS A 6 -22.56 -7.82 37.38
C CYS A 6 -23.99 -7.86 37.96
N LEU A 7 -24.27 -7.11 39.02
CA LEU A 7 -25.56 -7.09 39.74
C LEU A 7 -26.78 -6.72 38.87
N PHE A 8 -26.57 -6.25 37.65
CA PHE A 8 -27.61 -5.92 36.67
C PHE A 8 -27.56 -6.83 35.42
N SER A 9 -27.44 -8.13 35.59
CA SER A 9 -27.61 -9.22 34.61
C SER A 9 -27.22 -8.93 33.15
N LYS A 10 -26.20 -8.08 32.86
CA LYS A 10 -25.59 -8.00 31.57
C LYS A 10 -24.37 -8.91 31.53
N LYS A 11 -24.45 -9.99 30.74
CA LYS A 11 -23.28 -10.82 30.42
C LYS A 11 -22.38 -10.00 29.47
N VAL A 12 -21.13 -9.80 29.86
CA VAL A 12 -20.10 -9.20 28.99
C VAL A 12 -19.19 -10.33 28.54
N GLU A 13 -19.20 -10.59 27.23
CA GLU A 13 -18.27 -11.52 26.62
C GLU A 13 -17.04 -10.76 26.15
N ILE A 14 -15.85 -11.11 26.66
CA ILE A 14 -14.58 -10.51 26.26
C ILE A 14 -13.83 -11.56 25.44
N LYS A 15 -13.54 -11.24 24.18
CA LYS A 15 -12.68 -12.04 23.31
C LYS A 15 -11.28 -11.40 23.27
N ALA A 16 -10.28 -12.15 23.71
CA ALA A 16 -8.88 -11.75 23.60
C ALA A 16 -8.19 -12.59 22.53
N TYR A 17 -7.41 -11.94 21.67
CA TYR A 17 -6.64 -12.58 20.61
C TYR A 17 -5.16 -12.27 20.80
N CYS A 18 -4.30 -13.29 20.65
CA CYS A 18 -2.87 -13.05 20.57
C CYS A 18 -2.49 -12.56 19.17
N PHE A 19 -1.35 -11.88 19.06
CA PHE A 19 -0.90 -11.31 17.78
C PHE A 19 -0.62 -12.40 16.73
N GLN A 20 -0.16 -13.58 17.17
CA GLN A 20 0.06 -14.73 16.27
C GLN A 20 -1.25 -15.18 15.59
N THR A 21 -2.37 -15.17 16.30
CA THR A 21 -3.68 -15.50 15.70
C THR A 21 -4.06 -14.57 14.57
N VAL A 22 -3.65 -13.29 14.64
CA VAL A 22 -3.88 -12.33 13.55
C VAL A 22 -3.02 -12.68 12.33
N ILE A 23 -1.76 -13.06 12.54
CA ILE A 23 -0.83 -13.47 11.46
C ILE A 23 -1.38 -14.71 10.77
N ASP A 24 -1.75 -15.74 11.55
CA ASP A 24 -2.31 -17.00 11.04
C ASP A 24 -3.61 -16.75 10.24
N PHE A 25 -4.45 -15.86 10.73
CA PHE A 25 -5.67 -15.45 10.03
C PHE A 25 -5.33 -14.81 8.67
N VAL A 26 -4.40 -13.85 8.62
CA VAL A 26 -4.00 -13.19 7.37
C VAL A 26 -3.44 -14.20 6.37
N GLN A 27 -2.58 -15.10 6.82
CA GLN A 27 -1.98 -16.13 5.98
C GLN A 27 -3.05 -17.06 5.38
N ASN A 28 -3.95 -17.58 6.23
CA ASN A 28 -5.02 -18.48 5.78
C ASN A 28 -6.02 -17.76 4.87
N TYR A 29 -6.36 -16.51 5.17
CA TYR A 29 -7.27 -15.72 4.35
C TYR A 29 -6.71 -15.45 2.95
N LEU A 30 -5.41 -15.13 2.85
CA LEU A 30 -4.73 -14.98 1.56
C LEU A 30 -4.72 -16.30 0.77
N LYS A 31 -4.41 -17.42 1.42
CA LYS A 31 -4.47 -18.75 0.78
C LYS A 31 -5.86 -19.05 0.23
N THR A 32 -6.91 -18.79 1.00
CA THR A 32 -8.30 -18.99 0.56
C THR A 32 -8.63 -18.14 -0.66
N ILE A 33 -8.31 -16.84 -0.64
CA ILE A 33 -8.56 -15.95 -1.82
C ILE A 33 -7.90 -16.51 -3.08
N LEU A 34 -6.65 -16.96 -2.98
CA LEU A 34 -5.90 -17.44 -4.14
C LEU A 34 -6.44 -18.78 -4.64
N THR A 35 -6.81 -19.67 -3.73
CA THR A 35 -7.46 -20.96 -4.06
C THR A 35 -8.80 -20.72 -4.77
N ASP A 36 -9.63 -19.80 -4.27
CA ASP A 36 -10.93 -19.46 -4.87
C ASP A 36 -10.77 -18.79 -6.26
N MET A 37 -9.63 -18.16 -6.51
CA MET A 37 -9.26 -17.62 -7.82
C MET A 37 -8.65 -18.67 -8.75
N ASN A 38 -8.56 -19.95 -8.36
CA ASN A 38 -7.85 -21.03 -9.07
C ASN A 38 -6.39 -20.67 -9.42
N LEU A 39 -5.70 -19.96 -8.51
CA LEU A 39 -4.32 -19.60 -8.67
C LEU A 39 -3.43 -20.45 -7.74
N GLU A 40 -2.43 -21.08 -8.31
CA GLU A 40 -1.44 -21.81 -7.54
C GLU A 40 -0.57 -20.82 -6.76
N LEU A 41 -0.49 -21.04 -5.46
CA LEU A 41 0.36 -20.29 -4.55
C LEU A 41 1.60 -21.13 -4.24
N VAL A 42 2.77 -20.59 -4.55
CA VAL A 42 4.04 -21.26 -4.21
C VAL A 42 4.32 -21.08 -2.73
N GLU A 43 4.25 -19.85 -2.21
CA GLU A 43 4.55 -19.57 -0.81
C GLU A 43 3.93 -18.24 -0.34
N VAL A 44 3.61 -18.17 0.95
CA VAL A 44 3.29 -16.92 1.66
C VAL A 44 4.33 -16.70 2.74
N GLU A 45 5.24 -15.78 2.49
CA GLU A 45 6.21 -15.34 3.48
C GLU A 45 5.57 -14.29 4.40
N MET A 46 5.52 -14.60 5.70
CA MET A 46 5.01 -13.67 6.71
C MET A 46 6.18 -13.07 7.48
N ASN A 47 6.25 -11.74 7.53
CA ASN A 47 7.25 -11.02 8.31
C ASN A 47 6.55 -9.97 9.20
N VAL A 48 7.06 -9.77 10.40
CA VAL A 48 6.58 -8.75 11.32
C VAL A 48 7.72 -7.79 11.63
N GLN A 49 7.49 -6.53 11.28
CA GLN A 49 8.44 -5.47 11.55
C GLN A 49 7.71 -4.27 12.16
N ASP A 50 8.16 -3.82 13.32
CA ASP A 50 7.57 -2.67 14.04
C ASP A 50 6.05 -2.77 14.24
N GLY A 51 5.54 -3.98 14.56
CA GLY A 51 4.12 -4.25 14.74
C GLY A 51 3.30 -4.30 13.44
N ARG A 52 3.94 -4.20 12.28
CA ARG A 52 3.34 -4.34 10.94
C ARG A 52 3.47 -5.76 10.45
N ILE A 53 2.38 -6.32 9.97
CA ILE A 53 2.36 -7.63 9.33
C ILE A 53 2.61 -7.42 7.84
N LYS A 54 3.72 -7.95 7.34
CA LYS A 54 4.05 -7.96 5.91
C LYS A 54 3.85 -9.37 5.38
N ALA A 55 3.02 -9.52 4.37
CA ALA A 55 2.80 -10.77 3.65
C ALA A 55 3.34 -10.62 2.23
N ASN A 56 4.35 -11.39 1.87
CA ASN A 56 4.87 -11.45 0.50
C ASN A 56 4.40 -12.76 -0.15
N LEU A 57 3.68 -12.64 -1.24
CA LEU A 57 3.17 -13.78 -2.01
C LEU A 57 4.17 -14.13 -3.10
N ASN A 58 4.71 -15.35 -3.06
CA ASN A 58 5.55 -15.89 -4.11
C ASN A 58 4.67 -16.75 -5.04
N THR A 59 4.52 -16.32 -6.28
CA THR A 59 3.66 -16.98 -7.27
C THR A 59 4.15 -16.70 -8.69
N ASP A 60 3.85 -17.60 -9.60
CA ASP A 60 4.11 -17.43 -11.04
C ASP A 60 3.02 -16.59 -11.75
N HIS A 61 1.90 -16.32 -11.07
CA HIS A 61 0.76 -15.58 -11.60
C HIS A 61 0.81 -14.07 -11.31
N ASN A 62 2.01 -13.51 -11.17
CA ASN A 62 2.24 -12.10 -10.82
C ASN A 62 1.42 -11.10 -11.62
N PRO A 63 1.33 -11.16 -12.98
CA PRO A 63 0.60 -10.17 -13.75
C PRO A 63 -0.88 -10.10 -13.38
N ILE A 64 -1.50 -11.25 -13.07
CA ILE A 64 -2.91 -11.34 -12.69
C ILE A 64 -3.14 -10.70 -11.32
N LEU A 65 -2.32 -11.06 -10.33
CA LEU A 65 -2.47 -10.59 -8.94
C LEU A 65 -2.02 -9.14 -8.72
N ILE A 66 -1.11 -8.65 -9.52
CA ILE A 66 -0.69 -7.24 -9.50
C ILE A 66 -1.73 -6.37 -10.22
N GLY A 67 -2.12 -6.76 -11.43
CA GLY A 67 -2.99 -6.01 -12.31
C GLY A 67 -2.36 -4.74 -12.87
N LYS A 68 -3.11 -4.01 -13.70
CA LYS A 68 -2.63 -2.76 -14.33
C LYS A 68 -2.23 -1.73 -13.25
N GLY A 69 -0.95 -1.37 -13.22
CA GLY A 69 -0.43 -0.40 -12.25
C GLY A 69 -0.63 -0.80 -10.78
N GLY A 70 -0.69 -2.09 -10.46
CA GLY A 70 -0.88 -2.58 -9.09
C GLY A 70 -2.33 -2.50 -8.58
N ALA A 71 -3.32 -2.36 -9.46
CA ALA A 71 -4.72 -2.15 -9.05
C ALA A 71 -5.28 -3.34 -8.27
N ILE A 72 -5.01 -4.57 -8.71
CA ILE A 72 -5.51 -5.79 -8.06
C ILE A 72 -4.79 -5.98 -6.72
N LEU A 73 -3.48 -5.79 -6.66
CA LEU A 73 -2.72 -5.86 -5.41
C LEU A 73 -3.24 -4.85 -4.36
N ARG A 74 -3.60 -3.63 -4.79
CA ARG A 74 -4.23 -2.66 -3.88
C ARG A 74 -5.61 -3.12 -3.40
N ALA A 75 -6.41 -3.74 -4.27
CA ALA A 75 -7.71 -4.28 -3.89
C ALA A 75 -7.56 -5.42 -2.87
N ILE A 76 -6.62 -6.35 -3.08
CA ILE A 76 -6.30 -7.42 -2.14
C ILE A 76 -5.91 -6.82 -0.77
N ASN A 77 -5.05 -5.80 -0.75
CA ASN A 77 -4.67 -5.12 0.49
C ASN A 77 -5.89 -4.53 1.24
N VAL A 78 -6.84 -3.92 0.52
CA VAL A 78 -8.07 -3.38 1.14
C VAL A 78 -8.94 -4.49 1.71
N ILE A 79 -9.13 -5.58 0.96
CA ILE A 79 -9.96 -6.71 1.38
C ILE A 79 -9.37 -7.34 2.65
N VAL A 80 -8.07 -7.62 2.67
CA VAL A 80 -7.39 -8.23 3.83
C VAL A 80 -7.47 -7.32 5.06
N LYS A 81 -7.21 -6.02 4.93
CA LYS A 81 -7.33 -5.05 6.02
C LYS A 81 -8.74 -5.01 6.61
N ASN A 82 -9.75 -5.02 5.75
CA ASN A 82 -11.15 -5.02 6.18
C ASN A 82 -11.54 -6.35 6.84
N ALA A 83 -11.07 -7.48 6.33
CA ALA A 83 -11.30 -8.80 6.95
C ALA A 83 -10.71 -8.85 8.37
N VAL A 84 -9.47 -8.40 8.54
CA VAL A 84 -8.80 -8.31 9.84
C VAL A 84 -9.57 -7.38 10.80
N LEU A 85 -9.94 -6.18 10.34
CA LEU A 85 -10.70 -5.22 11.14
C LEU A 85 -12.07 -5.80 11.58
N ASN A 86 -12.77 -6.48 10.68
CA ASN A 86 -14.08 -7.06 10.96
C ASN A 86 -14.01 -8.24 11.93
N THR A 87 -12.96 -9.06 11.83
CA THR A 87 -12.77 -10.24 12.70
C THR A 87 -12.31 -9.86 14.08
N PHE A 88 -11.27 -9.02 14.17
CA PHE A 88 -10.61 -8.70 15.44
C PHE A 88 -11.10 -7.39 16.09
N LYS A 89 -11.96 -6.62 15.40
CA LYS A 89 -12.48 -5.31 15.86
C LYS A 89 -11.38 -4.31 16.25
N LYS A 90 -10.17 -4.53 15.74
CA LYS A 90 -8.99 -3.69 15.96
C LYS A 90 -8.25 -3.49 14.63
N ARG A 91 -7.73 -2.31 14.41
CA ARG A 91 -6.87 -2.02 13.26
C ARG A 91 -5.48 -2.60 13.49
N TYR A 92 -5.05 -3.42 12.57
CA TYR A 92 -3.68 -3.89 12.45
C TYR A 92 -3.10 -3.37 11.14
N GLU A 93 -1.84 -3.00 11.17
CA GLU A 93 -1.09 -2.61 9.97
C GLU A 93 -0.72 -3.88 9.20
N VAL A 94 -1.46 -4.17 8.14
CA VAL A 94 -1.20 -5.31 7.25
C VAL A 94 -0.81 -4.77 5.89
N ASP A 95 0.28 -5.30 5.31
CA ASP A 95 0.76 -4.95 3.99
C ASP A 95 1.05 -6.22 3.18
N VAL A 96 0.32 -6.39 2.08
CA VAL A 96 0.49 -7.51 1.15
C VAL A 96 1.29 -7.02 -0.04
N ASP A 97 2.32 -7.78 -0.42
CA ASP A 97 3.11 -7.57 -1.63
C ASP A 97 3.22 -8.87 -2.44
N ILE A 98 3.65 -8.79 -3.68
CA ILE A 98 3.81 -9.91 -4.60
C ILE A 98 5.19 -9.82 -5.20
N ASN A 99 6.05 -10.81 -4.89
CA ASN A 99 7.43 -10.90 -5.39
C ASN A 99 8.18 -9.56 -5.33
N ASN A 100 8.00 -8.82 -4.22
CA ASN A 100 8.60 -7.49 -3.99
C ASN A 100 8.25 -6.46 -5.09
N TYR A 101 7.06 -6.57 -5.68
CA TYR A 101 6.60 -5.66 -6.74
C TYR A 101 6.66 -4.20 -6.34
N LYS A 102 6.27 -3.84 -5.11
CA LYS A 102 6.23 -2.45 -4.65
C LYS A 102 7.60 -1.79 -4.72
N ALA A 103 8.66 -2.49 -4.28
CA ALA A 103 10.02 -1.95 -4.32
C ALA A 103 10.46 -1.66 -5.76
N SER A 104 10.30 -2.63 -6.67
CA SER A 104 10.62 -2.46 -8.09
C SER A 104 9.78 -1.36 -8.76
N ARG A 105 8.50 -1.26 -8.38
CA ARG A 105 7.61 -0.21 -8.90
C ARG A 105 8.05 1.18 -8.44
N TYR A 106 8.37 1.34 -7.16
CA TYR A 106 8.79 2.62 -6.59
C TYR A 106 10.12 3.10 -7.19
N GLU A 107 11.07 2.20 -7.41
CA GLU A 107 12.32 2.55 -8.11
C GLU A 107 12.06 3.09 -9.53
N LYS A 108 11.16 2.44 -10.29
CA LYS A 108 10.76 2.92 -11.62
C LYS A 108 10.09 4.29 -11.57
N VAL A 109 9.20 4.50 -10.60
CA VAL A 109 8.50 5.77 -10.38
C VAL A 109 9.48 6.88 -10.01
N GLU A 110 10.46 6.60 -9.15
CA GLU A 110 11.51 7.55 -8.77
C GLU A 110 12.36 7.97 -9.99
N LYS A 111 12.85 7.00 -10.76
CA LYS A 111 13.60 7.29 -12.01
C LYS A 111 12.79 8.13 -12.99
N MET A 112 11.49 7.84 -13.10
CA MET A 112 10.58 8.62 -13.95
C MET A 112 10.39 10.04 -13.42
N ALA A 113 10.24 10.22 -12.12
CA ALA A 113 10.11 11.52 -11.47
C ALA A 113 11.32 12.42 -11.74
N ILE A 114 12.53 11.88 -11.55
CA ILE A 114 13.79 12.60 -11.79
C ILE A 114 13.89 13.01 -13.28
N ARG A 115 13.52 12.11 -14.19
CA ARG A 115 13.54 12.42 -15.63
C ARG A 115 12.59 13.57 -16.00
N PHE A 116 11.36 13.54 -15.46
CA PHE A 116 10.38 14.60 -15.72
C PHE A 116 10.79 15.92 -15.07
N ALA A 117 11.31 15.88 -13.86
CA ALA A 117 11.80 17.08 -13.18
C ALA A 117 12.96 17.76 -13.96
N ARG A 118 13.90 16.98 -14.50
CA ARG A 118 14.96 17.50 -15.37
C ARG A 118 14.43 18.13 -16.66
N ASN A 119 13.34 17.59 -17.20
CA ASN A 119 12.70 18.21 -18.38
C ASN A 119 12.10 19.57 -18.01
N VAL A 120 11.40 19.67 -16.89
CA VAL A 120 10.84 20.94 -16.37
C VAL A 120 11.95 21.94 -16.08
N GLN A 121 13.06 21.52 -15.47
CA GLN A 121 14.23 22.39 -15.24
C GLN A 121 14.80 22.98 -16.53
N ARG A 122 14.81 22.22 -17.64
CA ARG A 122 15.36 22.68 -18.93
C ARG A 122 14.38 23.54 -19.71
N SER A 123 13.10 23.16 -19.69
CA SER A 123 12.07 23.84 -20.50
C SER A 123 11.47 25.05 -19.81
N HIS A 124 11.59 25.14 -18.47
CA HIS A 124 10.89 26.10 -17.61
C HIS A 124 9.36 26.06 -17.76
N VAL A 125 8.83 24.93 -18.25
CA VAL A 125 7.40 24.71 -18.44
C VAL A 125 6.91 23.67 -17.45
N ASP A 126 5.85 23.99 -16.74
CA ASP A 126 5.21 23.08 -15.77
C ASP A 126 4.68 21.83 -16.46
N MET A 127 4.79 20.68 -15.80
CA MET A 127 4.33 19.41 -16.31
C MET A 127 3.28 18.79 -15.38
N LYS A 128 2.08 18.61 -15.90
CA LYS A 128 1.03 17.85 -15.20
C LYS A 128 1.11 16.39 -15.63
N LEU A 129 1.18 15.49 -14.63
CA LEU A 129 1.22 14.05 -14.84
C LEU A 129 -0.19 13.45 -14.86
N ASP A 130 -0.32 12.24 -15.41
CA ASP A 130 -1.53 11.44 -15.29
C ASP A 130 -1.87 11.15 -13.82
N PRO A 131 -3.14 10.81 -13.51
CA PRO A 131 -3.52 10.42 -12.16
C PRO A 131 -2.69 9.23 -11.67
N LEU A 132 -2.14 9.37 -10.46
CA LEU A 132 -1.26 8.39 -9.81
C LEU A 132 -1.80 8.02 -8.44
N PRO A 133 -1.57 6.78 -7.97
CA PRO A 133 -1.82 6.37 -6.60
C PRO A 133 -1.09 7.26 -5.59
N ALA A 134 -1.63 7.34 -4.36
CA ALA A 134 -1.10 8.23 -3.33
C ALA A 134 0.34 7.88 -2.91
N ASP A 135 0.65 6.59 -2.84
CA ASP A 135 1.98 6.06 -2.56
C ASP A 135 3.00 6.44 -3.66
N GLU A 136 2.63 6.29 -4.94
CA GLU A 136 3.49 6.67 -6.06
C GLU A 136 3.71 8.20 -6.11
N ARG A 137 2.66 8.99 -5.85
CA ARG A 137 2.81 10.46 -5.75
C ARG A 137 3.73 10.88 -4.62
N LYS A 138 3.72 10.16 -3.49
CA LYS A 138 4.64 10.40 -2.37
C LYS A 138 6.08 10.12 -2.77
N VAL A 139 6.34 9.01 -3.47
CA VAL A 139 7.69 8.66 -3.98
C VAL A 139 8.21 9.75 -4.92
N MET A 140 7.39 10.18 -5.89
CA MET A 140 7.75 11.26 -6.81
C MET A 140 8.05 12.57 -6.07
N HIS A 141 7.20 12.94 -5.11
CA HIS A 141 7.39 14.15 -4.31
C HIS A 141 8.72 14.10 -3.54
N GLN A 142 9.04 12.97 -2.90
CA GLN A 142 10.28 12.77 -2.18
C GLN A 142 11.51 12.88 -3.10
N ALA A 143 11.47 12.24 -4.28
CA ALA A 143 12.56 12.30 -5.24
C ALA A 143 12.83 13.73 -5.75
N ILE A 144 11.76 14.49 -6.02
CA ILE A 144 11.86 15.86 -6.56
C ILE A 144 12.16 16.88 -5.45
N SER A 145 11.82 16.58 -4.19
CA SER A 145 12.06 17.51 -3.08
C SER A 145 13.55 17.87 -2.91
N GLN A 146 14.45 16.97 -3.27
CA GLN A 146 15.90 17.13 -3.23
C GLN A 146 16.50 17.79 -4.48
N MET A 147 15.66 18.26 -5.42
CA MET A 147 16.13 18.89 -6.67
C MET A 147 15.91 20.40 -6.61
N ASN A 148 16.90 21.15 -7.13
CA ASN A 148 16.81 22.61 -7.27
C ASN A 148 15.82 22.98 -8.40
N TYR A 149 15.25 24.18 -8.31
CA TYR A 149 14.44 24.84 -9.35
C TYR A 149 13.16 24.09 -9.74
N VAL A 150 12.75 23.07 -8.98
CA VAL A 150 11.50 22.35 -9.22
C VAL A 150 10.80 22.00 -7.91
N ARG A 151 9.50 22.12 -7.91
CA ARG A 151 8.64 21.68 -6.81
C ARG A 151 7.48 20.85 -7.35
N THR A 152 6.78 20.18 -6.46
CA THR A 152 5.60 19.39 -6.85
C THR A 152 4.36 19.84 -6.10
N GLN A 153 3.22 19.75 -6.77
CA GLN A 153 1.91 20.01 -6.20
C GLN A 153 0.94 18.92 -6.60
N SER A 154 0.23 18.34 -5.63
CA SER A 154 -0.85 17.39 -5.91
C SER A 154 -2.17 18.14 -6.09
N VAL A 155 -2.82 17.95 -7.25
CA VAL A 155 -4.07 18.62 -7.63
C VAL A 155 -5.14 17.60 -7.96
N GLY A 156 -6.39 17.90 -7.64
CA GLY A 156 -7.54 17.03 -7.87
C GLY A 156 -7.89 16.16 -6.66
N GLU A 157 -8.95 15.36 -6.79
CA GLU A 157 -9.49 14.52 -5.73
C GLU A 157 -9.64 13.06 -6.15
N GLY A 158 -9.64 12.18 -5.17
CA GLY A 158 -9.89 10.75 -5.34
C GLY A 158 -9.01 10.12 -6.42
N LYS A 159 -9.64 9.44 -7.37
CA LYS A 159 -8.97 8.71 -8.47
C LYS A 159 -8.36 9.62 -9.54
N ASN A 160 -8.82 10.87 -9.62
CA ASN A 160 -8.37 11.86 -10.60
C ASN A 160 -7.22 12.74 -10.05
N ARG A 161 -6.75 12.46 -8.85
CA ARG A 161 -5.67 13.24 -8.24
C ARG A 161 -4.34 12.97 -8.92
N CYS A 162 -3.74 14.02 -9.46
CA CYS A 162 -2.49 14.00 -10.20
C CYS A 162 -1.40 14.81 -9.50
N LEU A 163 -0.17 14.64 -9.93
CA LEU A 163 0.98 15.44 -9.52
C LEU A 163 1.33 16.41 -10.65
N THR A 164 1.55 17.66 -10.30
CA THR A 164 2.13 18.66 -11.22
C THR A 164 3.55 18.97 -10.75
N ILE A 165 4.50 18.91 -11.66
CA ILE A 165 5.89 19.35 -11.43
C ILE A 165 5.95 20.78 -11.94
N ILE A 166 6.36 21.70 -11.08
CA ILE A 166 6.34 23.14 -11.29
C ILE A 166 7.77 23.64 -11.30
N TYR A 167 8.12 24.48 -12.26
CA TYR A 167 9.38 25.23 -12.23
C TYR A 167 9.35 26.29 -11.13
N ASP A 168 10.40 26.38 -10.34
CA ASP A 168 10.50 27.33 -9.23
C ASP A 168 11.93 27.86 -9.15
N GLU A 169 12.13 29.04 -9.72
CA GLU A 169 13.44 29.69 -9.81
C GLU A 169 14.07 29.95 -8.43
N ASN A 170 13.26 30.14 -7.40
CA ASN A 170 13.72 30.47 -6.05
C ASN A 170 14.06 29.24 -5.21
N LYS A 171 13.67 28.03 -5.63
CA LYS A 171 13.96 26.82 -4.87
C LYS A 171 15.41 26.37 -5.05
N LYS A 172 16.19 26.49 -3.99
CA LYS A 172 17.54 25.91 -3.82
C LYS A 172 17.52 24.97 -2.61
N VAL A 173 18.05 23.75 -2.78
CA VAL A 173 18.19 22.72 -1.73
C VAL A 173 19.64 22.71 -1.25
#